data_a0b530bf11b226f33402aaa5d0b6ec5c
#
_entry.id   a0b530bf11b226f33402aaa5d0b6ec5c
#
_cell.length_a   1.000
_cell.length_b   1.000
_cell.length_c   1.000
_cell.angle_alpha   90.00
_cell.angle_beta   90.00
_cell.angle_gamma   90.00
#
_symmetry.space_group_name_H-M   'P 1'
#
loop_
_entity.id
_entity.type
_entity.pdbx_description
1 polymer ?
#
loop_
_entity_poly.entity_id
_entity_poly.type
_entity_poly.pdbx_seq_one_letter_code
_entity_poly.pdbx_strand_id
1 'polypeptide(L)' 'MTDRFEDAKKAADFERFAGQDIQIKLRIPKGGRRNFQGELLGCKEGKVGLRLEKDDVELEFNNIEKARLVPRFD' A
#
# COMPACT_ATOMS: atom_id res chain seq x y z
N MET A 1 -1.63 -21.92 8.54
CA MET A 1 -1.34 -21.48 8.45
C MET A 1 -0.76 -20.95 7.46
N THR A 2 -0.70 -20.83 6.63
CA THR A 2 -0.05 -20.38 5.81
C THR A 2 -0.71 -19.55 5.00
N ASP A 3 -0.67 -18.39 5.00
CA ASP A 3 -1.31 -17.58 4.28
C ASP A 3 -0.57 -17.15 3.20
N ARG A 4 -0.88 -17.41 2.05
CA ARG A 4 -0.24 -17.02 1.00
C ARG A 4 -0.61 -15.71 0.65
N PHE A 5 -1.72 -15.13 0.78
CA PHE A 5 -2.04 -13.84 0.44
C PHE A 5 -2.05 -13.10 1.66
N GLU A 6 -1.19 -12.21 1.92
CA GLU A 6 -1.19 -11.51 3.11
C GLU A 6 -1.67 -10.15 2.89
N ASP A 7 -2.77 -9.75 3.49
CA ASP A 7 -3.29 -8.41 3.43
C ASP A 7 -2.58 -7.58 4.46
N ALA A 8 -2.00 -6.48 4.10
CA ALA A 8 -1.34 -5.60 5.04
C ALA A 8 -2.38 -4.82 5.80
N LYS A 9 -2.44 -5.01 7.11
CA LYS A 9 -3.41 -4.32 7.93
C LYS A 9 -2.79 -3.54 9.05
N LYS A 10 -1.52 -3.72 9.33
CA LYS A 10 -0.86 -3.03 10.39
C LYS A 10 0.34 -2.31 9.86
N ALA A 11 0.78 -1.30 10.59
CA ALA A 11 1.95 -0.56 10.14
C ALA A 11 3.15 -1.45 9.99
N ALA A 12 3.28 -2.45 10.84
CA ALA A 12 4.41 -3.36 10.75
C ALA A 12 4.38 -4.14 9.45
N ASP A 13 3.18 -4.48 8.97
CA ASP A 13 3.07 -5.19 7.72
C ASP A 13 3.54 -4.31 6.58
N PHE A 14 3.22 -3.04 6.63
CA PHE A 14 3.66 -2.15 5.56
C PHE A 14 5.16 -2.01 5.59
N GLU A 15 5.77 -2.03 6.75
CA GLU A 15 7.21 -1.94 6.80
C GLU A 15 7.85 -3.18 6.23
N ARG A 16 7.23 -4.32 6.43
CA ARG A 16 7.77 -5.56 5.89
C ARG A 16 7.73 -5.56 4.38
N PHE A 17 6.72 -4.91 3.80
CA PHE A 17 6.57 -4.92 2.38
C PHE A 17 7.24 -3.74 1.70
N ALA A 18 7.97 -2.94 2.44
CA ALA A 18 8.61 -1.78 1.85
C ALA A 18 9.58 -2.21 0.75
N GLY A 19 9.56 -1.50 -0.35
CA GLY A 19 10.38 -1.84 -1.48
C GLY A 19 9.72 -2.80 -2.44
N GLN A 20 8.51 -3.24 -2.16
CA GLN A 20 7.81 -4.14 -3.05
C GLN A 20 6.58 -3.47 -3.60
N ASP A 21 6.11 -3.96 -4.73
CA ASP A 21 4.90 -3.39 -5.32
C ASP A 21 3.70 -3.80 -4.49
N ILE A 22 2.82 -2.86 -4.27
CA ILE A 22 1.66 -3.13 -3.46
C ILE A 22 0.47 -2.38 -4.06
N GLN A 23 -0.68 -2.95 -3.95
CA GLN A 23 -1.91 -2.34 -4.42
C GLN A 23 -2.75 -1.95 -3.23
N ILE A 24 -3.17 -0.72 -3.17
CA ILE A 24 -3.92 -0.21 -2.05
C ILE A 24 -5.27 0.27 -2.52
N LYS A 25 -6.29 -0.07 -1.76
CA LYS A 25 -7.64 0.38 -2.04
C LYS A 25 -8.09 1.26 -0.88
N LEU A 26 -8.54 2.45 -1.19
CA LEU A 26 -8.94 3.39 -0.17
C LEU A 26 -10.44 3.32 0.05
N ARG A 27 -10.87 3.73 1.25
CA ARG A 27 -12.28 3.78 1.53
C ARG A 27 -12.84 5.04 0.92
N ILE A 28 -12.15 6.14 1.09
CA ILE A 28 -12.59 7.40 0.53
C ILE A 28 -11.63 7.75 -0.59
N PRO A 29 -12.13 8.03 -1.78
CA PRO A 29 -11.24 8.29 -2.90
C PRO A 29 -10.38 9.52 -2.64
N LYS A 30 -9.17 9.44 -3.13
CA LYS A 30 -8.26 10.56 -3.01
C LYS A 30 -8.04 11.10 -4.40
N GLY A 31 -8.49 12.32 -4.64
CA GLY A 31 -8.37 12.88 -5.98
C GLY A 31 -9.20 12.13 -7.00
N GLY A 32 -10.29 11.52 -6.58
CA GLY A 32 -11.13 10.77 -7.50
C GLY A 32 -10.69 9.34 -7.75
N ARG A 33 -9.65 8.88 -7.06
CA ARG A 33 -9.14 7.53 -7.27
C ARG A 33 -9.12 6.78 -5.97
N ARG A 34 -9.55 5.55 -5.99
CA ARG A 34 -9.50 4.73 -4.80
C ARG A 34 -8.43 3.67 -4.88
N ASN A 35 -8.02 3.27 -6.07
CA ASN A 35 -7.02 2.24 -6.21
C ASN A 35 -5.69 2.84 -6.56
N PHE A 36 -4.66 2.48 -5.81
CA PHE A 36 -3.32 2.95 -6.08
C PHE A 36 -2.39 1.76 -6.08
N GLN A 37 -1.45 1.76 -6.98
CA GLN A 37 -0.49 0.68 -7.07
C GLN A 37 0.88 1.27 -7.32
N GLY A 38 1.84 0.84 -6.58
CA GLY A 38 3.21 1.34 -6.74
C GLY A 38 4.10 0.70 -5.73
N GLU A 39 5.32 1.20 -5.64
CA GLU A 39 6.29 0.65 -4.72
C GLU A 39 6.05 1.23 -3.34
N LEU A 40 5.96 0.37 -2.36
CA LEU A 40 5.70 0.81 -1.01
C LEU A 40 6.96 1.41 -0.42
N LEU A 41 6.89 2.66 0.00
CA LEU A 41 8.02 3.33 0.59
C LEU A 41 8.09 3.12 2.08
N GLY A 42 6.96 2.86 2.70
CA GLY A 42 6.94 2.63 4.13
C GLY A 42 5.73 3.27 4.76
N CYS A 43 5.60 3.10 6.06
CA CYS A 43 4.50 3.68 6.81
C CYS A 43 5.09 4.54 7.92
N LYS A 44 4.65 5.79 8.01
CA LYS A 44 5.19 6.68 9.00
C LYS A 44 4.11 7.57 9.52
N GLU A 45 4.01 7.66 10.83
CA GLU A 45 3.04 8.54 11.48
C GLU A 45 1.63 8.38 10.93
N GLY A 46 1.22 7.15 10.75
CA GLY A 46 -0.14 6.90 10.28
C GLY A 46 -0.36 7.14 8.82
N LYS A 47 0.71 7.31 8.06
CA LYS A 47 0.59 7.51 6.63
C LYS A 47 1.47 6.53 5.89
N VAL A 48 0.99 6.07 4.75
CA VAL A 48 1.70 5.10 3.96
C VAL A 48 2.21 5.79 2.72
N GLY A 49 3.50 5.69 2.47
CA GLY A 49 4.10 6.27 1.28
C GLY A 49 4.08 5.28 0.14
N LEU A 50 3.67 5.72 -1.01
CA LEU A 50 3.60 4.85 -2.17
C LEU A 50 4.25 5.58 -3.34
N ARG A 51 5.15 4.90 -4.02
CA ARG A 51 5.85 5.52 -5.12
C ARG A 51 5.18 5.13 -6.42
N LEU A 52 4.67 6.11 -7.09
CA LEU A 52 4.02 5.88 -8.37
C LEU A 52 5.04 6.07 -9.49
N GLU A 53 4.58 5.90 -10.69
CA GLU A 53 5.46 6.01 -11.81
C GLU A 53 6.13 7.36 -11.93
N LYS A 54 5.40 8.40 -11.66
CA LYS A 54 5.94 9.74 -11.78
C LYS A 54 6.09 10.46 -10.48
N ASP A 55 5.23 10.18 -9.54
CA ASP A 55 5.20 10.91 -8.28
C ASP A 55 5.06 9.98 -7.12
N ASP A 56 5.25 10.52 -5.93
CA ASP A 56 5.01 9.78 -4.73
C ASP A 56 3.70 10.26 -4.14
N VAL A 57 3.01 9.41 -3.44
CA VAL A 57 1.75 9.81 -2.82
C VAL A 57 1.74 9.25 -1.40
N GLU A 58 1.09 9.97 -0.52
CA GLU A 58 0.93 9.53 0.85
C GLU A 58 -0.53 9.24 1.08
N LEU A 59 -0.82 8.08 1.66
CA LEU A 59 -2.18 7.67 1.93
C LEU A 59 -2.35 7.49 3.42
N GLU A 60 -3.51 7.85 3.92
CA GLU A 60 -3.74 7.71 5.35
C GLU A 60 -3.98 6.26 5.67
N PHE A 61 -3.28 5.77 6.67
CA PHE A 61 -3.41 4.38 7.06
C PHE A 61 -4.85 4.04 7.41
N ASN A 62 -5.53 4.96 8.08
CA ASN A 62 -6.90 4.69 8.48
C ASN A 62 -7.87 4.71 7.30
N ASN A 63 -7.46 5.27 6.20
CA ASN A 63 -8.32 5.31 5.02
C ASN A 63 -8.09 4.13 4.10
N ILE A 64 -7.14 3.27 4.42
CA ILE A 64 -6.84 2.14 3.57
C ILE A 64 -7.81 1.02 3.89
N GLU A 65 -8.59 0.63 2.91
CA GLU A 65 -9.52 -0.45 3.09
C GLU A 65 -8.83 -1.78 2.92
N LYS A 66 -8.00 -1.90 1.89
CA LYS A 66 -7.28 -3.11 1.65
C LYS A 66 -5.92 -2.80 1.06
N ALA A 67 -4.95 -3.63 1.34
CA ALA A 67 -3.64 -3.51 0.75
C ALA A 67 -3.10 -4.90 0.55
N ARG A 68 -2.59 -5.20 -0.65
CA ARG A 68 -2.06 -6.52 -0.89
C ARG A 68 -0.84 -6.41 -1.76
N LEU A 69 0.04 -7.37 -1.64
CA LEU A 69 1.24 -7.41 -2.44
C LEU A 69 0.91 -7.77 -3.86
N VAL A 70 1.61 -7.15 -4.78
CA VAL A 70 1.44 -7.43 -6.19
C VAL A 70 2.65 -8.23 -6.63
N PRO A 71 2.46 -9.44 -7.14
CA PRO A 71 3.60 -10.24 -7.55
C PRO A 71 4.28 -9.57 -8.73
N ARG A 72 5.59 -9.68 -8.76
CA ARG A 72 6.34 -9.10 -9.79
C ARG A 72 6.89 -10.17 -10.66
N PHE A 73 6.59 -10.17 -11.93
CA PHE A 73 7.12 -11.15 -12.80
C PHE A 73 8.02 -10.47 -13.77
N ASP A 74 9.17 -10.96 -13.96
CA ASP A 74 10.06 -10.35 -14.93
C ASP A 74 10.29 -11.23 -16.10
#